data_3454f9c7b180ef1b4d011cd8b6de1cfb
#
_entry.id   3454f9c7b180ef1b4d011cd8b6de1cfb
#
_cell.length_a   1.000
_cell.length_b   1.000
_cell.length_c   1.000
_cell.angle_alpha   90.00
_cell.angle_beta   90.00
_cell.angle_gamma   90.00
#
_symmetry.space_group_name_H-M   'P 1'
#
loop_
_entity.id
_entity.type
_entity.pdbx_description
1 polymer ?
#
loop_
_entity_poly.entity_id
_entity_poly.type
_entity_poly.pdbx_seq_one_letter_code
_entity_poly.pdbx_strand_id
1 'polypeptide(L)'
;ATAIPAKPSPSMTIGELVEKGDWPKVRDQVLADVLTTAVIAVRHLAAHRVIECDQPNTIMAVADAVAAAIPGSEFARRSFAPWARGQKAASGLRGAVYRAAA
;
A
#
# COMPACT_ATOMS: atom_id res chain seq x y z
N ALA A 1 -13.46 -2.83 0.54
CA ALA A 1 -12.59 -2.33 -0.50
C ALA A 1 -11.23 -3.01 -0.46
N THR A 2 -10.97 -3.81 -1.48
CA THR A 2 -9.73 -4.59 -1.58
C THR A 2 -8.75 -4.02 -2.58
N ALA A 3 -9.17 -3.00 -3.34
CA ALA A 3 -8.35 -2.39 -4.36
C ALA A 3 -7.20 -1.58 -3.73
N ILE A 4 -6.00 -1.77 -4.27
CA ILE A 4 -4.84 -0.96 -3.90
C ILE A 4 -5.08 0.47 -4.36
N PRO A 5 -4.67 1.50 -3.58
CA PRO A 5 -4.88 2.89 -3.97
C PRO A 5 -4.33 3.21 -5.36
N ALA A 6 -5.10 3.99 -6.11
CA ALA A 6 -4.68 4.45 -7.43
C ALA A 6 -3.49 5.40 -7.34
N LYS A 7 -2.76 5.52 -8.45
CA LYS A 7 -1.64 6.46 -8.55
C LYS A 7 -2.12 7.89 -8.31
N PRO A 8 -1.29 8.75 -7.69
CA PRO A 8 -1.65 10.14 -7.39
C PRO A 8 -2.01 10.98 -8.63
N SER A 9 -1.41 10.68 -9.76
CA SER A 9 -1.63 11.41 -11.02
C SER A 9 -1.81 10.41 -12.17
N PRO A 10 -2.92 9.64 -12.18
CA PRO A 10 -3.09 8.55 -13.14
C PRO A 10 -3.18 9.02 -14.60
N SER A 11 -3.58 10.27 -14.85
CA SER A 11 -3.69 10.85 -16.19
C SER A 11 -2.38 11.44 -16.70
N MET A 12 -1.32 11.46 -15.90
CA MET A 12 -0.03 12.05 -16.25
C MET A 12 1.07 10.99 -16.22
N THR A 13 1.94 11.04 -17.23
CA THR A 13 3.14 10.19 -17.25
C THR A 13 4.23 10.79 -16.38
N ILE A 14 5.19 9.94 -15.96
CA ILE A 14 6.36 10.41 -15.21
C ILE A 14 7.15 11.43 -16.04
N GLY A 15 7.27 11.21 -17.37
CA GLY A 15 7.94 12.15 -18.25
C GLY A 15 7.31 13.54 -18.23
N GLU A 16 5.98 13.63 -18.26
CA GLU A 16 5.27 14.90 -18.17
C GLU A 16 5.51 15.60 -16.83
N LEU A 17 5.51 14.86 -15.73
CA LEU A 17 5.80 15.41 -14.40
C LEU A 17 7.23 15.92 -14.28
N VAL A 18 8.18 15.19 -14.84
CA VAL A 18 9.60 15.61 -14.88
C VAL A 18 9.76 16.91 -15.67
N GLU A 19 9.13 17.02 -16.84
CA GLU A 19 9.15 18.22 -17.66
C GLU A 19 8.59 19.44 -16.92
N LYS A 20 7.58 19.23 -16.10
CA LYS A 20 7.00 20.28 -15.26
C LYS A 20 7.83 20.62 -14.03
N GLY A 21 8.84 19.80 -13.71
CA GLY A 21 9.63 19.98 -12.51
C GLY A 21 8.89 19.65 -11.22
N ASP A 22 7.80 18.90 -11.30
CA ASP A 22 6.99 18.53 -10.14
C ASP A 22 7.54 17.26 -9.47
N TRP A 23 8.70 17.41 -8.84
CA TRP A 23 9.41 16.31 -8.22
C TRP A 23 8.64 15.59 -7.10
N PRO A 24 7.87 16.25 -6.25
CA PRO A 24 7.04 15.55 -5.28
C PRO A 24 6.05 14.57 -5.90
N LYS A 25 5.42 14.95 -7.02
CA LYS A 25 4.51 14.05 -7.74
C LYS A 25 5.25 12.93 -8.46
N VAL A 26 6.45 13.20 -8.99
CA VAL A 26 7.31 12.15 -9.57
C VAL A 26 7.61 11.09 -8.50
N ARG A 27 8.06 11.52 -7.33
CA ARG A 27 8.36 10.63 -6.21
C ARG A 27 7.14 9.80 -5.82
N ASP A 28 5.97 10.42 -5.65
CA ASP A 28 4.77 9.72 -5.23
C ASP A 28 4.26 8.75 -6.31
N GLN A 29 4.44 9.08 -7.57
CA GLN A 29 4.07 8.20 -8.67
C GLN A 29 4.95 6.93 -8.69
N VAL A 30 6.27 7.11 -8.53
CA VAL A 30 7.21 5.99 -8.42
C VAL A 30 6.93 5.16 -7.17
N LEU A 31 6.69 5.83 -6.04
CA LEU A 31 6.38 5.17 -4.78
C LEU A 31 5.10 4.33 -4.88
N ALA A 32 4.07 4.84 -5.57
CA ALA A 32 2.84 4.09 -5.80
C ALA A 32 3.10 2.80 -6.58
N ASP A 33 3.95 2.84 -7.60
CA ASP A 33 4.33 1.65 -8.37
C ASP A 33 5.09 0.65 -7.51
N VAL A 34 6.04 1.12 -6.70
CA VAL A 34 6.84 0.26 -5.81
C VAL A 34 5.96 -0.40 -4.76
N LEU A 35 5.08 0.36 -4.12
CA LEU A 35 4.20 -0.16 -3.07
C LEU A 35 3.16 -1.12 -3.63
N THR A 36 2.60 -0.85 -4.80
CA THR A 36 1.69 -1.78 -5.48
C THR A 36 2.39 -3.11 -5.77
N THR A 37 3.61 -3.05 -6.28
CA THR A 37 4.42 -4.24 -6.54
C THR A 37 4.72 -5.00 -5.25
N ALA A 38 5.06 -4.31 -4.18
CA ALA A 38 5.32 -4.92 -2.88
C ALA A 38 4.09 -5.66 -2.33
N VAL A 39 2.91 -5.05 -2.40
CA VAL A 39 1.66 -5.67 -1.95
C VAL A 39 1.34 -6.92 -2.76
N ILE A 40 1.45 -6.83 -4.08
CA ILE A 40 1.22 -7.98 -4.97
C ILE A 40 2.22 -9.09 -4.66
N ALA A 41 3.49 -8.77 -4.46
CA ALA A 41 4.52 -9.74 -4.12
C ALA A 41 4.22 -10.45 -2.80
N VAL A 42 3.87 -9.70 -1.75
CA VAL A 42 3.52 -10.29 -0.44
C VAL A 42 2.34 -11.24 -0.58
N ARG A 43 1.28 -10.83 -1.28
CA ARG A 43 0.10 -11.66 -1.49
C ARG A 43 0.41 -12.92 -2.29
N HIS A 44 1.20 -12.79 -3.34
CA HIS A 44 1.58 -13.92 -4.19
C HIS A 44 2.44 -14.92 -3.44
N LEU A 45 3.50 -14.45 -2.78
CA LEU A 45 4.43 -15.33 -2.06
C LEU A 45 3.76 -16.02 -0.88
N ALA A 46 2.88 -15.33 -0.17
CA ALA A 46 2.12 -15.93 0.93
C ALA A 46 1.11 -16.96 0.42
N ALA A 47 0.42 -16.68 -0.70
CA ALA A 47 -0.54 -17.60 -1.30
C ALA A 47 0.13 -18.90 -1.77
N HIS A 48 1.35 -18.82 -2.28
CA HIS A 48 2.13 -19.97 -2.71
C HIS A 48 2.99 -20.58 -1.60
N ARG A 49 2.85 -20.10 -0.36
CA ARG A 49 3.57 -20.59 0.82
C ARG A 49 5.09 -20.49 0.71
N VAL A 50 5.58 -19.58 -0.12
CA VAL A 50 7.02 -19.28 -0.19
C VAL A 50 7.49 -18.55 1.06
N ILE A 51 6.61 -17.69 1.60
CA ILE A 51 6.81 -17.02 2.88
C ILE A 51 5.61 -17.28 3.78
N GLU A 52 5.86 -17.32 5.09
CA GLU A 52 4.80 -17.34 6.09
C GLU A 52 4.77 -15.96 6.75
N CYS A 53 3.64 -15.26 6.57
CA CYS A 53 3.47 -13.95 7.18
C CYS A 53 1.99 -13.64 7.39
N ASP A 54 1.73 -12.77 8.36
CA ASP A 54 0.42 -12.14 8.49
C ASP A 54 0.37 -11.01 7.46
N GLN A 55 -0.33 -11.24 6.34
CA GLN A 55 -0.34 -10.31 5.22
C GLN A 55 -0.78 -8.89 5.62
N PRO A 56 -1.92 -8.68 6.34
CA PRO A 56 -2.32 -7.34 6.73
C PRO A 56 -1.32 -6.65 7.63
N ASN A 57 -0.72 -7.36 8.58
CA ASN A 57 0.29 -6.79 9.47
C ASN A 57 1.59 -6.48 8.72
N THR A 58 2.01 -7.32 7.80
CA THR A 58 3.21 -7.08 6.99
C THR A 58 3.02 -5.85 6.10
N ILE A 59 1.88 -5.73 5.44
CA ILE A 59 1.57 -4.57 4.60
C ILE A 59 1.50 -3.30 5.46
N MET A 60 0.90 -3.38 6.64
CA MET A 60 0.84 -2.25 7.56
C MET A 60 2.24 -1.82 8.04
N ALA A 61 3.13 -2.77 8.32
CA ALA A 61 4.51 -2.48 8.69
C ALA A 61 5.26 -1.76 7.56
N VAL A 62 5.05 -2.18 6.32
CA VAL A 62 5.61 -1.49 5.14
C VAL A 62 5.05 -0.07 5.04
N ALA A 63 3.76 0.10 5.21
CA ALA A 63 3.12 1.41 5.15
C ALA A 63 3.69 2.37 6.22
N ASP A 64 3.82 1.89 7.44
CA ASP A 64 4.37 2.69 8.54
C ASP A 64 5.85 3.05 8.31
N ALA A 65 6.64 2.10 7.84
CA ALA A 65 8.06 2.33 7.55
C ALA A 65 8.24 3.37 6.44
N VAL A 66 7.46 3.29 5.38
CA VAL A 66 7.52 4.25 4.27
C VAL A 66 7.06 5.63 4.71
N ALA A 67 5.97 5.73 5.46
CA ALA A 67 5.47 7.00 5.97
C ALA A 67 6.51 7.67 6.90
N ALA A 68 7.23 6.88 7.69
CA ALA A 68 8.29 7.40 8.56
C ALA A 68 9.53 7.83 7.76
N ALA A 69 9.90 7.04 6.74
CA ALA A 69 11.09 7.31 5.93
C ALA A 69 10.88 8.49 4.98
N ILE A 70 9.66 8.68 4.48
CA ILE A 70 9.33 9.75 3.53
C ILE A 70 8.14 10.55 4.06
N PRO A 71 8.32 11.34 5.13
CA PRO A 71 7.19 12.02 5.78
C PRO A 71 6.53 13.08 4.89
N GLY A 72 7.21 13.54 3.83
CA GLY A 72 6.66 14.47 2.86
C GLY A 72 5.76 13.82 1.80
N SER A 73 5.68 12.50 1.74
CA SER A 73 4.85 11.82 0.76
C SER A 73 3.38 11.83 1.18
N GLU A 74 2.56 12.57 0.46
CA GLU A 74 1.11 12.57 0.68
C GLU A 74 0.49 11.23 0.31
N PHE A 75 0.99 10.59 -0.75
CA PHE A 75 0.50 9.27 -1.13
C PHE A 75 0.69 8.26 -0.01
N ALA A 76 1.89 8.19 0.57
CA ALA A 76 2.17 7.26 1.67
C ALA A 76 1.29 7.52 2.88
N ARG A 77 1.12 8.79 3.27
CA ARG A 77 0.38 9.16 4.48
C ARG A 77 -1.13 9.16 4.31
N ARG A 78 -1.63 9.65 3.19
CA ARG A 78 -3.06 9.93 2.99
C ARG A 78 -3.79 8.86 2.18
N SER A 79 -3.07 8.05 1.42
CA SER A 79 -3.66 7.02 0.58
C SER A 79 -3.26 5.63 1.02
N PHE A 80 -1.96 5.33 1.02
CA PHE A 80 -1.50 3.97 1.26
C PHE A 80 -1.66 3.53 2.71
N ALA A 81 -1.21 4.34 3.67
CA ALA A 81 -1.30 3.97 5.09
C ALA A 81 -2.75 3.81 5.58
N PRO A 82 -3.70 4.71 5.25
CA PRO A 82 -5.10 4.50 5.61
C PRO A 82 -5.70 3.25 4.98
N TRP A 83 -5.35 2.95 3.72
CA TRP A 83 -5.79 1.73 3.07
C TRP A 83 -5.26 0.49 3.79
N ALA A 84 -3.97 0.46 4.15
CA ALA A 84 -3.35 -0.66 4.87
C ALA A 84 -4.00 -0.86 6.23
N ARG A 85 -4.28 0.22 6.97
CA ARG A 85 -5.01 0.15 8.24
C ARG A 85 -6.41 -0.41 8.07
N GLY A 86 -7.10 -0.01 7.01
CA GLY A 86 -8.42 -0.51 6.67
C GLY A 86 -8.41 -2.01 6.37
N GLN A 87 -7.40 -2.49 5.64
CA GLN A 87 -7.23 -3.92 5.36
C GLN A 87 -6.98 -4.72 6.64
N LYS A 88 -6.14 -4.21 7.52
CA LYS A 88 -5.86 -4.84 8.82
C LYS A 88 -7.13 -4.90 9.69
N ALA A 89 -7.87 -3.81 9.78
CA ALA A 89 -9.11 -3.75 10.54
C ALA A 89 -10.17 -4.72 9.98
N ALA A 90 -10.34 -4.76 8.66
CA ALA A 90 -11.27 -5.67 8.00
C ALA A 90 -10.89 -7.13 8.23
N SER A 91 -9.60 -7.46 8.19
CA SER A 91 -9.10 -8.79 8.49
C SER A 91 -9.39 -9.20 9.93
N GLY A 92 -9.15 -8.30 10.89
CA GLY A 92 -9.45 -8.53 12.29
C GLY A 92 -10.95 -8.75 12.55
N LEU A 93 -11.79 -7.95 11.89
CA LEU A 93 -13.24 -8.09 12.00
C LEU A 93 -13.74 -9.42 11.41
N ARG A 94 -13.23 -9.82 10.24
CA ARG A 94 -13.56 -11.11 9.64
C ARG A 94 -13.17 -12.26 10.56
N GLY A 95 -11.98 -12.20 11.14
CA GLY A 95 -11.50 -13.20 12.09
C GLY A 95 -12.39 -13.30 13.34
N ALA A 96 -12.84 -12.17 13.88
CA ALA A 96 -13.73 -12.12 15.03
C ALA A 96 -15.09 -12.74 14.70
N VAL A 97 -15.67 -12.43 13.55
CA VAL A 97 -16.95 -13.01 13.10
C VAL A 97 -16.81 -14.53 12.90
N TYR A 98 -15.73 -14.96 12.28
CA TYR A 98 -15.46 -16.39 12.05
C TYR A 98 -15.34 -17.15 13.37
N ARG A 99 -14.62 -16.61 14.35
CA ARG A 99 -14.48 -17.23 15.67
C ARG A 99 -15.81 -17.27 16.42
N ALA A 100 -16.64 -16.25 16.29
CA ALA A 100 -17.96 -16.21 16.92
C ALA A 100 -18.91 -17.25 16.31
N ALA A 101 -18.77 -17.56 15.03
CA ALA A 101 -19.57 -18.55 14.33
C ALA A 101 -19.15 -20.00 14.62
N ALA A 102 -17.92 -20.17 15.07
CA ALA A 102 -17.41 -21.51 15.41
C ALA A 102 -17.88 -21.95 16.79
#